data_81dcb8939061e5f67c53e2d627dd9f63
#
_entry.id   81dcb8939061e5f67c53e2d627dd9f63
#
_cell.length_a   1.000
_cell.length_b   1.000
_cell.length_c   1.000
_cell.angle_alpha   90.00
_cell.angle_beta   90.00
_cell.angle_gamma   90.00
#
_symmetry.space_group_name_H-M   'P 1'
#
loop_
_entity.id
_entity.type
_entity.pdbx_description
1 polymer ?
#
loop_
_entity_poly.entity_id
_entity_poly.type
_entity_poly.pdbx_seq_one_letter_code
_entity_poly.pdbx_strand_id
1 'polypeptide(L)'
;LGISFKQEVTMAGLRGDDEILEAFADLEYIPGSKRKRREEDPKVSRRKNGESNGWDANPIIKTLSGKETEVFTISALALALEKTIVTVRLWERKGYIPRAPYRLRSKTLKGEKIGGNRVYTRPLIESAIEEFSRRGLLGSARVEWSNQDDLTEALVSRWKEITNLESQ
;
A
#
# COMPACT_ATOMS: atom_id res chain seq x y z
N LEU A 1 -9.91 -16.91 70.64
CA LEU A 1 -8.66 -16.15 70.39
C LEU A 1 -8.59 -15.85 68.88
N GLY A 2 -9.18 -14.70 68.52
CA GLY A 2 -9.15 -14.19 67.16
C GLY A 2 -7.94 -13.30 66.98
N ILE A 3 -7.16 -13.53 65.92
CA ILE A 3 -6.14 -12.60 65.46
C ILE A 3 -6.60 -12.04 64.15
N SER A 4 -7.04 -10.77 64.19
CA SER A 4 -7.38 -9.96 63.03
C SER A 4 -6.07 -9.46 62.42
N PHE A 5 -5.73 -9.90 61.22
CA PHE A 5 -4.62 -9.34 60.44
C PHE A 5 -5.19 -8.29 59.49
N LYS A 6 -5.16 -7.04 59.90
CA LYS A 6 -5.35 -5.91 58.96
C LYS A 6 -4.02 -5.71 58.22
N GLN A 7 -3.99 -6.08 56.98
CA GLN A 7 -2.96 -5.65 56.05
C GLN A 7 -3.26 -4.17 55.67
N GLU A 8 -2.46 -3.27 56.19
CA GLU A 8 -2.32 -1.91 55.65
C GLU A 8 -1.60 -2.01 54.30
N VAL A 9 -2.35 -1.78 53.23
CA VAL A 9 -1.74 -1.55 51.92
C VAL A 9 -1.18 -0.14 51.92
N THR A 10 0.13 -0.04 52.13
CA THR A 10 0.90 1.18 52.01
C THR A 10 0.93 1.55 50.51
N MET A 11 0.24 2.62 50.16
CA MET A 11 0.38 3.30 48.87
C MET A 11 1.74 3.99 48.80
N ALA A 12 2.77 3.22 48.45
CA ALA A 12 4.09 3.76 48.11
C ALA A 12 4.35 3.46 46.66
N GLY A 13 4.18 4.44 45.78
CA GLY A 13 4.59 4.26 44.42
C GLY A 13 3.95 5.18 43.39
N LEU A 14 3.81 6.46 43.64
CA LEU A 14 3.56 7.44 42.59
C LEU A 14 4.54 8.61 42.75
N ARG A 15 5.82 8.30 42.65
CA ARG A 15 6.91 9.30 42.51
C ARG A 15 7.37 9.46 41.07
N GLY A 16 6.64 8.91 40.11
CA GLY A 16 7.00 8.98 38.68
C GLY A 16 6.33 10.14 37.92
N ASP A 17 5.21 10.62 38.42
CA ASP A 17 4.43 11.59 37.65
C ASP A 17 4.97 13.03 37.77
N ASP A 18 5.59 13.36 38.89
CA ASP A 18 6.18 14.68 39.10
C ASP A 18 7.47 14.90 38.31
N GLU A 19 8.31 13.87 38.17
CA GLU A 19 9.51 13.93 37.32
C GLU A 19 9.18 14.05 35.83
N ILE A 20 8.08 13.45 35.38
CA ILE A 20 7.61 13.56 34.00
C ILE A 20 7.06 14.98 33.76
N LEU A 21 6.33 15.52 34.70
CA LEU A 21 5.81 16.90 34.61
C LEU A 21 6.94 17.94 34.63
N GLU A 22 7.99 17.73 35.41
CA GLU A 22 9.16 18.62 35.46
C GLU A 22 9.97 18.55 34.15
N ALA A 23 10.10 17.36 33.52
CA ALA A 23 10.74 17.20 32.21
C ALA A 23 9.99 17.88 31.07
N PHE A 24 8.70 18.11 31.21
CA PHE A 24 7.88 18.85 30.26
C PHE A 24 7.69 20.35 30.59
N ALA A 25 8.09 20.79 31.78
CA ALA A 25 7.98 22.18 32.19
C ALA A 25 8.87 23.12 31.37
N ASP A 26 10.01 22.62 30.88
CA ASP A 26 10.93 23.39 30.03
C ASP A 26 10.54 23.37 28.55
N LEU A 27 9.55 22.57 28.15
CA LEU A 27 8.99 22.64 26.83
C LEU A 27 7.98 23.78 26.77
N GLU A 28 8.44 24.96 26.40
CA GLU A 28 7.56 26.07 26.02
C GLU A 28 6.55 25.56 24.97
N TYR A 29 5.35 25.18 25.43
CA TYR A 29 4.23 24.94 24.52
C TYR A 29 3.95 26.25 23.81
N ILE A 30 4.42 26.40 22.60
CA ILE A 30 4.07 27.49 21.70
C ILE A 30 2.72 27.12 21.07
N PRO A 31 1.59 27.60 21.64
CA PRO A 31 0.28 27.36 21.06
C PRO A 31 0.23 28.11 19.75
N GLY A 32 0.17 27.38 18.67
CA GLY A 32 0.02 27.94 17.34
C GLY A 32 1.25 28.05 16.49
N SER A 33 2.31 27.27 16.71
CA SER A 33 3.24 26.97 15.63
C SER A 33 2.47 26.16 14.57
N LYS A 34 1.55 26.86 13.88
CA LYS A 34 1.07 26.40 12.58
C LYS A 34 2.34 26.09 11.84
N ARG A 35 2.60 24.78 11.60
CA ARG A 35 3.64 24.38 10.66
C ARG A 35 3.48 25.35 9.51
N LYS A 36 4.48 26.23 9.30
CA LYS A 36 4.47 27.15 8.16
C LYS A 36 4.10 26.26 6.98
N ARG A 37 2.90 26.47 6.46
CA ARG A 37 2.47 25.84 5.22
C ARG A 37 3.61 26.20 4.30
N ARG A 38 4.40 25.18 3.93
CA ARG A 38 5.47 25.32 2.96
C ARG A 38 4.78 26.05 1.82
N GLU A 39 5.23 27.27 1.52
CA GLU A 39 4.68 28.04 0.42
C GLU A 39 4.62 27.08 -0.75
N GLU A 40 3.39 26.83 -1.20
CA GLU A 40 3.13 25.82 -2.23
C GLU A 40 3.89 26.30 -3.44
N ASP A 41 4.97 25.59 -3.79
CA ASP A 41 5.61 25.77 -5.08
C ASP A 41 4.51 25.69 -6.14
N PRO A 42 4.27 26.75 -6.93
CA PRO A 42 3.14 26.82 -7.85
C PRO A 42 3.21 25.80 -8.99
N LYS A 43 4.21 24.91 -8.98
CA LYS A 43 4.45 23.88 -10.00
C LYS A 43 3.96 22.48 -9.65
N VAL A 44 3.46 22.22 -8.46
CA VAL A 44 2.69 21.00 -8.21
C VAL A 44 1.27 21.28 -8.66
N SER A 45 1.03 21.17 -9.95
CA SER A 45 -0.31 21.19 -10.50
C SER A 45 -1.11 20.10 -9.74
N ARG A 46 -1.98 20.53 -8.83
CA ARG A 46 -3.07 19.69 -8.32
C ARG A 46 -3.74 19.14 -9.57
N ARG A 47 -3.52 17.88 -9.85
CA ARG A 47 -4.25 17.19 -10.91
C ARG A 47 -5.72 17.49 -10.63
N LYS A 48 -6.35 18.20 -11.55
CA LYS A 48 -7.78 18.48 -11.50
C LYS A 48 -8.46 17.11 -11.42
N ASN A 49 -9.02 16.80 -10.26
CA ASN A 49 -9.92 15.66 -10.09
C ASN A 49 -11.17 15.94 -10.93
N GLY A 50 -11.17 15.54 -12.18
CA GLY A 50 -12.28 15.86 -13.08
C GLY A 50 -12.37 14.94 -14.28
N GLU A 51 -11.27 14.38 -14.73
CA GLU A 51 -11.31 13.38 -15.78
C GLU A 51 -10.86 12.06 -15.16
N SER A 52 -11.75 11.08 -15.14
CA SER A 52 -11.42 9.71 -14.81
C SER A 52 -10.53 9.16 -15.92
N ASN A 53 -9.25 9.54 -15.89
CA ASN A 53 -8.28 8.89 -16.74
C ASN A 53 -8.32 7.41 -16.39
N GLY A 54 -8.58 6.57 -17.39
CA GLY A 54 -8.59 5.13 -17.23
C GLY A 54 -7.29 4.62 -16.54
N TRP A 55 -7.31 3.44 -16.03
CA TRP A 55 -6.15 2.84 -15.38
C TRP A 55 -4.89 2.83 -16.28
N ASP A 56 -5.07 2.88 -17.59
CA ASP A 56 -4.07 2.85 -18.66
C ASP A 56 -3.54 4.24 -19.08
N ALA A 57 -4.00 5.31 -18.47
CA ALA A 57 -3.66 6.68 -18.86
C ALA A 57 -2.17 7.06 -18.73
N ASN A 58 -1.39 6.33 -17.93
CA ASN A 58 0.01 6.64 -17.67
C ASN A 58 0.90 5.39 -17.82
N PRO A 59 1.10 4.88 -19.04
CA PRO A 59 2.02 3.78 -19.29
C PRO A 59 3.47 4.23 -19.10
N ILE A 60 4.31 3.31 -18.63
CA ILE A 60 5.75 3.49 -18.57
C ILE A 60 6.35 2.54 -19.61
N ILE A 61 7.05 3.06 -20.60
CA ILE A 61 7.70 2.22 -21.61
C ILE A 61 8.99 1.65 -21.03
N LYS A 62 9.14 0.32 -21.09
CA LYS A 62 10.33 -0.42 -20.67
C LYS A 62 10.62 -1.55 -21.62
N THR A 63 11.90 -1.85 -21.77
CA THR A 63 12.35 -3.01 -22.54
C THR A 63 12.23 -4.27 -21.68
N LEU A 64 11.36 -5.19 -22.10
CA LEU A 64 11.19 -6.52 -21.52
C LEU A 64 11.62 -7.53 -22.58
N SER A 65 12.53 -8.43 -22.24
CA SER A 65 13.02 -9.48 -23.19
C SER A 65 13.40 -8.93 -24.58
N GLY A 66 13.95 -7.69 -24.62
CA GLY A 66 14.36 -7.03 -25.88
C GLY A 66 13.25 -6.30 -26.64
N LYS A 67 11.99 -6.38 -26.19
CA LYS A 67 10.84 -5.68 -26.78
C LYS A 67 10.43 -4.49 -25.92
N GLU A 68 10.08 -3.38 -26.52
CA GLU A 68 9.48 -2.26 -25.82
C GLU A 68 8.05 -2.63 -25.39
N THR A 69 7.81 -2.58 -24.09
CA THR A 69 6.54 -3.01 -23.50
C THR A 69 6.02 -1.94 -22.56
N GLU A 70 4.72 -1.69 -22.61
CA GLU A 70 4.02 -0.84 -21.67
C GLU A 70 3.89 -1.54 -20.32
N VAL A 71 4.39 -0.90 -19.29
CA VAL A 71 4.24 -1.38 -17.92
C VAL A 71 3.58 -0.32 -17.04
N PHE A 72 2.81 -0.78 -16.10
CA PHE A 72 1.96 0.02 -15.23
C PHE A 72 2.33 -0.22 -13.78
N THR A 73 2.13 0.78 -12.94
CA THR A 73 2.40 0.66 -11.50
C THR A 73 1.23 -0.02 -10.77
N ILE A 74 1.44 -0.37 -9.51
CA ILE A 74 0.38 -0.90 -8.64
C ILE A 74 -0.82 0.06 -8.52
N SER A 75 -0.62 1.36 -8.75
CA SER A 75 -1.71 2.34 -8.76
C SER A 75 -2.67 2.09 -9.92
N ALA A 76 -2.15 1.70 -11.08
CA ALA A 76 -2.96 1.35 -12.24
C ALA A 76 -3.78 0.08 -11.98
N LEU A 77 -3.15 -0.97 -11.42
CA LEU A 77 -3.87 -2.20 -11.04
C LEU A 77 -4.95 -1.90 -10.00
N ALA A 78 -4.68 -1.05 -9.02
CA ALA A 78 -5.67 -0.68 -8.01
C ALA A 78 -6.86 0.08 -8.64
N LEU A 79 -6.58 1.00 -9.56
CA LEU A 79 -7.62 1.72 -10.29
C LEU A 79 -8.44 0.79 -11.19
N ALA A 80 -7.78 -0.15 -11.89
CA ALA A 80 -8.41 -1.14 -12.74
C ALA A 80 -9.38 -2.06 -11.98
N LEU A 81 -9.04 -2.42 -10.75
CA LEU A 81 -9.89 -3.24 -9.88
C LEU A 81 -10.88 -2.41 -9.04
N GLU A 82 -10.90 -1.09 -9.20
CA GLU A 82 -11.71 -0.17 -8.40
C GLU A 82 -11.44 -0.31 -6.89
N LYS A 83 -10.18 -0.50 -6.52
CA LYS A 83 -9.72 -0.67 -5.15
C LYS A 83 -8.67 0.37 -4.79
N THR A 84 -8.40 0.50 -3.50
CA THR A 84 -7.29 1.33 -3.04
C THR A 84 -5.95 0.60 -3.21
N ILE A 85 -4.88 1.37 -3.39
CA ILE A 85 -3.51 0.82 -3.46
C ILE A 85 -3.17 0.01 -2.19
N VAL A 86 -3.67 0.48 -1.04
CA VAL A 86 -3.45 -0.20 0.25
C VAL A 86 -4.10 -1.58 0.25
N THR A 87 -5.32 -1.69 -0.27
CA THR A 87 -6.05 -2.95 -0.40
C THR A 87 -5.30 -3.94 -1.29
N VAL A 88 -4.86 -3.51 -2.49
CA VAL A 88 -4.13 -4.37 -3.42
C VAL A 88 -2.80 -4.84 -2.82
N ARG A 89 -2.06 -3.96 -2.14
CA ARG A 89 -0.83 -4.35 -1.43
C ARG A 89 -1.08 -5.36 -0.31
N LEU A 90 -2.20 -5.22 0.39
CA LEU A 90 -2.60 -6.17 1.44
C LEU A 90 -2.90 -7.54 0.82
N TRP A 91 -3.62 -7.58 -0.30
CA TRP A 91 -3.95 -8.79 -1.02
C TRP A 91 -2.70 -9.52 -1.55
N GLU A 92 -1.75 -8.79 -2.13
CA GLU A 92 -0.46 -9.37 -2.51
C GLU A 92 0.32 -9.94 -1.31
N ARG A 93 0.28 -9.25 -0.17
CA ARG A 93 0.98 -9.69 1.06
C ARG A 93 0.36 -10.96 1.62
N LYS A 94 -0.97 -11.06 1.58
CA LYS A 94 -1.72 -12.24 2.04
C LYS A 94 -1.72 -13.39 1.02
N GLY A 95 -1.23 -13.16 -0.19
CA GLY A 95 -1.21 -14.18 -1.25
C GLY A 95 -2.53 -14.36 -1.99
N TYR A 96 -3.50 -13.48 -1.79
CA TYR A 96 -4.78 -13.53 -2.51
C TYR A 96 -4.63 -13.20 -3.99
N ILE A 97 -3.73 -12.31 -4.33
CA ILE A 97 -3.33 -12.03 -5.70
C ILE A 97 -1.82 -12.29 -5.86
N PRO A 98 -1.37 -12.74 -7.04
CA PRO A 98 0.04 -12.98 -7.29
C PRO A 98 0.86 -11.71 -7.10
N ARG A 99 2.12 -11.87 -6.71
CA ARG A 99 3.06 -10.75 -6.69
C ARG A 99 3.41 -10.31 -8.10
N ALA A 100 3.63 -9.00 -8.26
CA ALA A 100 4.09 -8.46 -9.53
C ALA A 100 5.34 -9.21 -10.04
N PRO A 101 5.32 -9.74 -11.27
CA PRO A 101 6.46 -10.47 -11.82
C PRO A 101 7.64 -9.55 -12.13
N TYR A 102 7.38 -8.28 -12.43
CA TYR A 102 8.39 -7.32 -12.84
C TYR A 102 8.62 -6.24 -11.81
N ARG A 103 9.86 -5.71 -11.81
CA ARG A 103 10.25 -4.57 -10.98
C ARG A 103 11.11 -3.60 -11.77
N LEU A 104 10.88 -2.33 -11.58
CA LEU A 104 11.81 -1.30 -12.06
C LEU A 104 13.14 -1.43 -11.32
N ARG A 105 14.25 -1.00 -11.96
CA ARG A 105 15.54 -0.98 -11.30
C ARG A 105 15.48 -0.18 -10.01
N SER A 106 16.10 -0.72 -8.97
CA SER A 106 16.28 0.02 -7.72
C SER A 106 17.13 1.27 -7.98
N LYS A 107 16.73 2.38 -7.38
CA LYS A 107 17.55 3.61 -7.38
C LYS A 107 18.34 3.64 -6.08
N THR A 108 19.58 4.09 -6.15
CA THR A 108 20.36 4.41 -4.96
C THR A 108 20.08 5.86 -4.60
N LEU A 109 19.48 6.09 -3.44
CA LEU A 109 19.26 7.45 -2.92
C LEU A 109 20.03 7.57 -1.60
N LYS A 110 20.89 8.56 -1.48
CA LYS A 110 21.72 8.81 -0.27
C LYS A 110 22.47 7.56 0.23
N GLY A 111 22.98 6.72 -0.68
CA GLY A 111 23.72 5.50 -0.32
C GLY A 111 22.85 4.27 -0.01
N GLU A 112 21.56 4.42 0.17
CA GLU A 112 20.64 3.31 0.39
C GLU A 112 20.01 2.81 -0.92
N LYS A 113 19.98 1.49 -1.12
CA LYS A 113 19.27 0.87 -2.24
C LYS A 113 17.78 0.85 -1.94
N ILE A 114 17.02 1.73 -2.61
CA ILE A 114 15.55 1.69 -2.56
C ILE A 114 15.10 0.64 -3.57
N GLY A 115 14.37 -0.38 -3.11
CA GLY A 115 13.81 -1.42 -3.97
C GLY A 115 12.96 -0.82 -5.08
N GLY A 116 13.10 -1.35 -6.30
CA GLY A 116 12.35 -0.87 -7.46
C GLY A 116 10.84 -1.07 -7.30
N ASN A 117 10.06 -0.17 -7.88
CA ASN A 117 8.61 -0.25 -7.89
C ASN A 117 8.15 -1.51 -8.64
N ARG A 118 7.12 -2.16 -8.13
CA ARG A 118 6.43 -3.27 -8.80
C ARG A 118 5.68 -2.74 -10.01
N VAL A 119 5.76 -3.47 -11.11
CA VAL A 119 5.08 -3.12 -12.35
C VAL A 119 4.42 -4.34 -12.98
N TYR A 120 3.40 -4.09 -13.74
CA TYR A 120 2.55 -5.06 -14.41
C TYR A 120 2.46 -4.68 -15.88
N THR A 121 2.41 -5.64 -16.76
CA THR A 121 2.12 -5.41 -18.18
C THR A 121 0.61 -5.25 -18.39
N ARG A 122 0.21 -4.72 -19.54
CA ARG A 122 -1.20 -4.57 -19.90
C ARG A 122 -1.96 -5.89 -19.82
N PRO A 123 -1.49 -7.01 -20.41
CA PRO A 123 -2.21 -8.29 -20.33
C PRO A 123 -2.42 -8.80 -18.89
N LEU A 124 -1.48 -8.53 -17.97
CA LEU A 124 -1.61 -8.93 -16.57
C LEU A 124 -2.76 -8.17 -15.87
N ILE A 125 -2.90 -6.88 -16.15
CA ILE A 125 -3.99 -6.07 -15.57
C ILE A 125 -5.33 -6.47 -16.19
N GLU A 126 -5.39 -6.63 -17.51
CA GLU A 126 -6.60 -7.03 -18.23
C GLU A 126 -7.11 -8.39 -17.75
N SER A 127 -6.21 -9.36 -17.58
CA SER A 127 -6.59 -10.68 -17.04
C SER A 127 -7.15 -10.58 -15.61
N ALA A 128 -6.61 -9.67 -14.78
CA ALA A 128 -7.15 -9.45 -13.46
C ALA A 128 -8.54 -8.80 -13.50
N ILE A 129 -8.76 -7.82 -14.40
CA ILE A 129 -10.08 -7.21 -14.62
C ILE A 129 -11.09 -8.29 -15.02
N GLU A 130 -10.75 -9.14 -15.97
CA GLU A 130 -11.64 -10.23 -16.44
C GLU A 130 -12.04 -11.16 -15.31
N GLU A 131 -11.07 -11.63 -14.50
CA GLU A 131 -11.35 -12.57 -13.43
C GLU A 131 -12.20 -11.93 -12.30
N PHE A 132 -11.93 -10.67 -11.96
CA PHE A 132 -12.74 -9.92 -10.99
C PHE A 132 -14.13 -9.58 -11.53
N SER A 133 -14.24 -9.23 -12.81
CA SER A 133 -15.52 -8.94 -13.47
C SER A 133 -16.40 -10.18 -13.54
N ARG A 134 -15.83 -11.33 -13.93
CA ARG A 134 -16.55 -12.61 -14.04
C ARG A 134 -17.23 -13.00 -12.72
N ARG A 135 -16.64 -12.60 -11.59
CA ARG A 135 -17.15 -12.88 -10.25
C ARG A 135 -17.95 -11.73 -9.63
N GLY A 136 -18.15 -10.63 -10.37
CA GLY A 136 -18.86 -9.46 -9.86
C GLY A 136 -18.13 -8.75 -8.70
N LEU A 137 -16.80 -8.83 -8.66
CA LEU A 137 -15.99 -8.27 -7.58
C LEU A 137 -15.44 -6.88 -7.87
N LEU A 138 -15.59 -6.40 -9.10
CA LEU A 138 -15.25 -5.01 -9.46
C LEU A 138 -16.18 -4.06 -8.69
N GLY A 139 -15.63 -2.99 -8.13
CA GLY A 139 -16.39 -1.99 -7.38
C GLY A 139 -16.98 -2.48 -6.05
N SER A 140 -16.92 -3.78 -5.73
CA SER A 140 -17.45 -4.30 -4.48
C SER A 140 -16.74 -3.68 -3.26
N ALA A 141 -17.48 -3.25 -2.24
CA ALA A 141 -16.89 -2.63 -1.06
C ALA A 141 -15.94 -3.60 -0.32
N ARG A 142 -16.26 -4.89 -0.30
CA ARG A 142 -15.50 -5.94 0.38
C ARG A 142 -15.46 -7.20 -0.47
N VAL A 143 -14.29 -7.83 -0.53
CA VAL A 143 -14.09 -9.16 -1.14
C VAL A 143 -13.90 -10.17 -0.02
N GLU A 144 -14.73 -11.19 0.02
CA GLU A 144 -14.61 -12.30 0.97
C GLU A 144 -13.77 -13.42 0.37
N TRP A 145 -12.48 -13.40 0.68
CA TRP A 145 -11.49 -14.31 0.11
C TRP A 145 -11.67 -15.76 0.50
N SER A 146 -12.34 -16.05 1.62
CA SER A 146 -12.66 -17.42 2.02
C SER A 146 -13.50 -18.19 1.00
N ASN A 147 -14.20 -17.47 0.12
CA ASN A 147 -15.05 -18.03 -0.92
C ASN A 147 -14.47 -17.84 -2.33
N GLN A 148 -13.20 -17.46 -2.43
CA GLN A 148 -12.57 -17.07 -3.70
C GLN A 148 -11.21 -17.75 -3.92
N ASP A 149 -11.03 -18.97 -3.41
CA ASP A 149 -9.77 -19.72 -3.57
C ASP A 149 -9.47 -19.98 -5.04
N ASP A 150 -10.50 -20.28 -5.84
CA ASP A 150 -10.42 -20.47 -7.28
C ASP A 150 -10.00 -19.20 -8.04
N LEU A 151 -10.32 -18.01 -7.54
CA LEU A 151 -9.85 -16.74 -8.13
C LEU A 151 -8.32 -16.61 -8.02
N THR A 152 -7.79 -16.94 -6.85
CA THR A 152 -6.34 -16.88 -6.62
C THR A 152 -5.60 -17.84 -7.56
N GLU A 153 -6.09 -19.07 -7.68
CA GLU A 153 -5.51 -20.06 -8.57
C GLU A 153 -5.60 -19.66 -10.06
N ALA A 154 -6.74 -19.13 -10.48
CA ALA A 154 -6.95 -18.63 -11.84
C ALA A 154 -5.98 -17.49 -12.18
N LEU A 155 -5.81 -16.52 -11.26
CA LEU A 155 -4.87 -15.42 -11.45
C LEU A 155 -3.42 -15.90 -11.51
N VAL A 156 -3.03 -16.84 -10.64
CA VAL A 156 -1.67 -17.40 -10.62
C VAL A 156 -1.38 -18.09 -11.94
N SER A 157 -2.30 -18.92 -12.43
CA SER A 157 -2.14 -19.68 -13.68
C SER A 157 -2.05 -18.74 -14.87
N ARG A 158 -2.98 -17.81 -15.01
CA ARG A 158 -2.98 -16.84 -16.12
C ARG A 158 -1.74 -15.95 -16.13
N TRP A 159 -1.33 -15.45 -14.98
CA TRP A 159 -0.15 -14.59 -14.92
C TRP A 159 1.14 -15.34 -15.24
N LYS A 160 1.24 -16.64 -14.91
CA LYS A 160 2.35 -17.49 -15.33
C LYS A 160 2.38 -17.68 -16.84
N GLU A 161 1.23 -17.95 -17.45
CA GLU A 161 1.12 -18.11 -18.91
C GLU A 161 1.55 -16.81 -19.63
N ILE A 162 1.00 -15.65 -19.21
CA ILE A 162 1.35 -14.36 -19.79
C ILE A 162 2.85 -14.09 -19.64
N THR A 163 3.41 -14.31 -18.45
CA THR A 163 4.83 -14.06 -18.18
C THR A 163 5.73 -14.99 -19.03
N ASN A 164 5.33 -16.22 -19.24
CA ASN A 164 6.06 -17.16 -20.10
C ASN A 164 6.05 -16.71 -21.57
N LEU A 165 4.91 -16.22 -22.07
CA LEU A 165 4.80 -15.66 -23.42
C LEU A 165 5.62 -14.39 -23.60
N GLU A 166 5.67 -13.53 -22.60
CA GLU A 166 6.46 -12.28 -22.62
C GLU A 166 7.98 -12.53 -22.51
N SER A 167 8.38 -13.71 -22.07
CA SER A 167 9.79 -14.10 -21.92
C SER A 167 10.38 -14.76 -23.17
N GLN A 168 9.56 -15.07 -24.17
CA GLN A 168 9.95 -15.63 -25.48
C GLN A 168 10.21 -14.50 -26.49
#